data_53eb62d8e064f897b8f30aa9c2d8f188
#
_entry.id   53eb62d8e064f897b8f30aa9c2d8f188
#
_cell.length_a   1.000
_cell.length_b   1.000
_cell.length_c   1.000
_cell.angle_alpha   90.00
_cell.angle_beta   90.00
_cell.angle_gamma   90.00
#
_symmetry.space_group_name_H-M   'P 1'
#
loop_
_entity.id
_entity.type
_entity.pdbx_description
1 polymer ?
#
loop_
_entity_poly.entity_id
_entity_poly.type
_entity_poly.pdbx_seq_one_letter_code
_entity_poly.pdbx_strand_id
1 'polypeptide(L)' 'MSKDKDILISIGDYIGKKAKTKFKSNVEFANMCDVSEVTIRRILLGKQNISIKVLKKVCEALDIKMSDLLKETGN' A
#
# COMPACT_ATOMS: atom_id res chain seq x y z
N MET A 1 18.19 14.19 1.61
CA MET A 1 16.84 13.71 1.31
C MET A 1 16.87 12.22 1.08
N SER A 2 15.93 11.54 1.67
CA SER A 2 15.91 10.08 1.64
C SER A 2 15.10 9.56 0.46
N LYS A 3 15.71 8.74 -0.38
CA LYS A 3 14.99 8.04 -1.44
C LYS A 3 13.96 7.07 -0.87
N ASP A 4 14.23 6.55 0.33
CA ASP A 4 13.31 5.64 1.00
C ASP A 4 11.98 6.31 1.29
N LYS A 5 12.03 7.57 1.70
CA LYS A 5 10.82 8.34 1.97
C LYS A 5 10.01 8.57 0.69
N ASP A 6 10.70 8.88 -0.40
CA ASP A 6 10.04 9.09 -1.69
C ASP A 6 9.39 7.80 -2.19
N ILE A 7 10.07 6.67 -1.99
CA ILE A 7 9.53 5.37 -2.36
C ILE A 7 8.28 5.04 -1.56
N LEU A 8 8.29 5.32 -0.25
CA LEU A 8 7.14 5.06 0.60
C LEU A 8 5.93 5.89 0.18
N ILE A 9 6.15 7.14 -0.18
CA ILE A 9 5.09 8.02 -0.65
C ILE A 9 4.52 7.49 -1.97
N SER A 10 5.38 7.08 -2.89
CA SER A 10 4.97 6.53 -4.19
C SER A 10 4.16 5.25 -4.01
N ILE A 11 4.62 4.36 -3.13
CA ILE A 11 3.91 3.11 -2.84
C ILE A 11 2.54 3.40 -2.25
N GLY A 12 2.48 4.32 -1.28
CA GLY A 12 1.22 4.69 -0.66
C GLY A 12 0.22 5.28 -1.66
N ASP A 13 0.71 6.14 -2.55
CA ASP A 13 -0.13 6.75 -3.57
C ASP A 13 -0.67 5.70 -4.55
N TYR A 14 0.20 4.80 -5.00
CA TYR A 14 -0.20 3.73 -5.91
C TYR A 14 -1.26 2.82 -5.26
N ILE A 15 -1.00 2.39 -4.03
CA ILE A 15 -1.93 1.55 -3.29
C ILE A 15 -3.27 2.27 -3.09
N GLY A 16 -3.21 3.54 -2.72
CA GLY A 16 -4.42 4.33 -2.50
C GLY A 16 -5.30 4.44 -3.73
N LYS A 17 -4.69 4.65 -4.89
CA LYS A 17 -5.45 4.74 -6.14
C LYS A 17 -6.13 3.41 -6.47
N LYS A 18 -5.41 2.30 -6.29
CA LYS A 18 -5.98 0.98 -6.54
C LYS A 18 -7.09 0.64 -5.54
N ALA A 19 -6.88 0.98 -4.27
CA ALA A 19 -7.84 0.68 -3.23
C ALA A 19 -9.16 1.43 -3.43
N LYS A 20 -9.09 2.68 -3.89
CA LYS A 20 -10.29 3.48 -4.13
C LYS A 20 -11.22 2.86 -5.16
N THR A 21 -10.68 2.12 -6.11
CA THR A 21 -11.50 1.48 -7.15
C THR A 21 -12.10 0.16 -6.69
N LYS A 22 -11.61 -0.39 -5.58
CA LYS A 22 -12.00 -1.72 -5.14
C LYS A 22 -12.73 -1.74 -3.81
N PHE A 23 -12.40 -0.83 -2.91
CA PHE A 23 -12.96 -0.81 -1.55
C PHE A 23 -13.66 0.52 -1.28
N LYS A 24 -14.71 0.46 -0.46
CA LYS A 24 -15.49 1.64 -0.11
C LYS A 24 -14.83 2.49 0.96
N SER A 25 -13.98 1.87 1.79
CA SER A 25 -13.36 2.57 2.90
C SER A 25 -12.02 1.93 3.27
N ASN A 26 -11.22 2.68 4.03
CA ASN A 26 -9.95 2.16 4.53
C ASN A 26 -10.18 1.02 5.52
N VAL A 27 -11.30 1.04 6.23
CA VAL A 27 -11.63 -0.05 7.16
C VAL A 27 -11.84 -1.36 6.39
N GLU A 28 -12.59 -1.30 5.30
CA GLU A 28 -12.83 -2.48 4.48
C GLU A 28 -11.51 -3.01 3.90
N PHE A 29 -10.69 -2.10 3.40
CA PHE A 29 -9.38 -2.47 2.84
C PHE A 29 -8.49 -3.10 3.91
N ALA A 30 -8.43 -2.49 5.09
CA ALA A 30 -7.62 -3.01 6.19
C ALA A 30 -8.06 -4.41 6.60
N ASN A 31 -9.37 -4.63 6.66
CA ASN A 31 -9.91 -5.95 6.99
C ASN A 31 -9.47 -7.00 5.96
N MET A 32 -9.49 -6.64 4.69
CA MET A 32 -9.06 -7.57 3.64
C MET A 32 -7.56 -7.86 3.70
N CYS A 33 -6.77 -6.89 4.16
CA CYS A 33 -5.33 -7.07 4.30
C CYS A 33 -4.94 -7.71 5.64
N ASP A 34 -5.89 -7.90 6.52
CA ASP A 34 -5.64 -8.44 7.86
C ASP A 34 -4.65 -7.57 8.62
N VAL A 35 -4.83 -6.27 8.54
CA VAL A 35 -4.03 -5.28 9.29
C VAL A 35 -4.98 -4.24 9.87
N SER A 36 -4.47 -3.41 10.78
CA SER A 36 -5.30 -2.37 11.39
C SER A 36 -5.54 -1.22 10.39
N GLU A 37 -6.62 -0.50 10.59
CA GLU A 37 -6.95 0.66 9.77
C GLU A 37 -5.91 1.76 9.95
N VAL A 38 -5.34 1.88 11.15
CA VAL A 38 -4.26 2.84 11.41
C VAL A 38 -3.03 2.50 10.55
N THR A 39 -2.70 1.22 10.44
CA THR A 39 -1.58 0.77 9.60
C THR A 39 -1.83 1.14 8.14
N ILE A 40 -3.04 0.88 7.64
CA ILE A 40 -3.40 1.25 6.26
C ILE A 40 -3.25 2.75 6.06
N ARG A 41 -3.74 3.55 6.98
CA ARG A 41 -3.65 5.01 6.86
C ARG A 41 -2.22 5.49 6.77
N ARG A 42 -1.34 4.94 7.61
CA ARG A 42 0.08 5.30 7.59
C ARG A 42 0.76 4.89 6.30
N ILE A 43 0.41 3.70 5.79
CA ILE A 43 0.94 3.23 4.51
C ILE A 43 0.53 4.18 3.38
N LEU A 44 -0.73 4.58 3.35
CA LEU A 44 -1.24 5.46 2.29
C LEU A 44 -0.61 6.85 2.33
N LEU A 45 -0.19 7.29 3.52
CA LEU A 45 0.47 8.58 3.67
C LEU A 45 1.99 8.50 3.48
N GLY A 46 2.53 7.31 3.27
CA GLY A 46 3.97 7.13 3.11
C GLY A 46 4.75 7.35 4.40
N LYS A 47 4.10 7.17 5.55
CA LYS A 47 4.71 7.43 6.86
C LYS A 47 5.22 6.19 7.57
N GLN A 48 5.05 5.03 6.99
CA GLN A 48 5.42 3.78 7.65
C GLN A 48 6.15 2.87 6.68
N ASN A 49 7.26 2.31 7.13
CA ASN A 49 7.91 1.24 6.37
C ASN A 49 6.96 0.06 6.30
N ILE A 50 6.83 -0.50 5.12
CA ILE A 50 5.95 -1.63 4.90
C ILE A 50 6.81 -2.88 4.76
N SER A 51 6.56 -3.88 5.58
CA SER A 51 7.29 -5.14 5.48
C SER A 51 6.86 -5.87 4.21
N ILE A 52 7.73 -6.75 3.72
CA ILE A 52 7.42 -7.58 2.55
C ILE A 52 6.16 -8.40 2.81
N LYS A 53 6.01 -8.91 4.03
CA LYS A 53 4.85 -9.71 4.39
C LYS A 53 3.54 -8.92 4.27
N VAL A 54 3.54 -7.68 4.78
CA VAL A 54 2.37 -6.80 4.69
C VAL A 54 2.14 -6.38 3.25
N LEU A 55 3.20 -6.05 2.52
CA LEU A 55 3.10 -5.66 1.12
C LEU A 55 2.46 -6.77 0.29
N LYS A 56 2.84 -8.02 0.57
CA LYS A 56 2.24 -9.16 -0.12
C LYS A 56 0.75 -9.26 0.16
N LYS A 57 0.34 -9.07 1.42
CA LYS A 57 -1.08 -9.08 1.79
C LYS A 57 -1.86 -7.98 1.07
N VAL A 58 -1.27 -6.79 0.98
CA VAL A 58 -1.89 -5.65 0.29
C VAL A 58 -2.06 -5.97 -1.19
N CYS A 59 -1.02 -6.49 -1.82
CA CYS A 59 -1.09 -6.82 -3.25
C CYS A 59 -2.15 -7.89 -3.52
N GLU A 60 -2.24 -8.88 -2.66
CA GLU A 60 -3.26 -9.92 -2.79
C GLU A 60 -4.67 -9.35 -2.65
N ALA A 61 -4.87 -8.46 -1.68
CA ALA A 61 -6.17 -7.83 -1.48
C ALA A 61 -6.58 -6.98 -2.67
N LEU A 62 -5.62 -6.34 -3.34
CA LEU A 62 -5.86 -5.49 -4.49
C LEU A 62 -5.84 -6.25 -5.81
N ASP A 63 -5.51 -7.53 -5.77
CA ASP A 63 -5.39 -8.38 -6.96
C ASP A 63 -4.38 -7.80 -7.95
N ILE A 64 -3.25 -7.34 -7.45
CA ILE A 64 -2.15 -6.82 -8.26
C ILE A 64 -0.88 -7.62 -7.97
N LYS A 65 0.04 -7.60 -8.92
CA LYS A 65 1.32 -8.26 -8.74
C LYS A 65 2.28 -7.33 -8.01
N MET A 66 3.04 -7.87 -7.08
CA MET A 66 4.07 -7.11 -6.39
C MET A 66 5.08 -6.54 -7.38
N SER A 67 5.42 -7.31 -8.43
CA SER A 67 6.32 -6.84 -9.47
C SER A 67 5.78 -5.60 -10.18
N ASP A 68 4.49 -5.55 -10.44
CA ASP A 68 3.88 -4.37 -11.06
C ASP A 68 3.94 -3.16 -10.14
N LEU A 69 3.65 -3.37 -8.86
CA LEU A 69 3.73 -2.29 -7.88
C LEU A 69 5.15 -1.74 -7.79
N LEU A 70 6.15 -2.60 -7.70
CA LEU A 70 7.54 -2.17 -7.60
C LEU A 70 8.01 -1.49 -8.88
N LYS A 71 7.55 -1.96 -10.02
CA LYS A 71 7.90 -1.36 -11.31
C LYS A 71 7.34 0.06 -11.43
N GLU A 72 6.11 0.28 -10.98
CA GLU A 72 5.46 1.58 -11.07
C GLU A 72 5.99 2.56 -10.04
N THR A 73 6.50 2.09 -8.91
CA THR A 73 6.90 2.95 -7.79
C THR A 73 8.39 2.94 -7.51
N GLY A 74 9.13 2.03 -8.09
CA GLY A 74 10.53 1.77 -7.73
C GLY A 74 11.54 2.71 -8.35
N ASN A 75 11.13 3.60 -9.19
CA ASN A 75 12.06 4.55 -9.80
C ASN A 75 11.98 5.88 -9.14
#